data_651ea5c835eec0bc35b13f1cf3020568
#
_entry.id   651ea5c835eec0bc35b13f1cf3020568
#
_cell.length_a   1.000
_cell.length_b   1.000
_cell.length_c   1.000
_cell.angle_alpha   90.00
_cell.angle_beta   90.00
_cell.angle_gamma   90.00
#
_symmetry.space_group_name_H-M   'P 1'
#
loop_
_entity.id
_entity.type
_entity.pdbx_description
1 polymer ?
#
loop_
_entity_poly.entity_id
_entity_poly.type
_entity_poly.pdbx_seq_one_letter_code
_entity_poly.pdbx_strand_id
1 'polypeptide(L)'
;MYDIGLTKDQLINISKHVGADVPFFIKGVMQYGKGVGNKLTSLKIKLPYTVLLVFPNCTINTRWAYSQVRNKLEIPTKAVNFADLIGKDRIPFQLFENDFEKIVFSTYPEIRLIKSKLLNYNARFASLSGSGSTVFGLFNDEADATSAQLLFSESNKAIITQPLSIR
;
A
#
# COMPACT_ATOMS: atom_id res chain seq x y z
N MET A 1 -8.67 12.98 21.94
CA MET A 1 -8.71 11.49 21.88
C MET A 1 -9.27 11.04 23.20
N TYR A 2 -10.34 10.26 23.24
CA TYR A 2 -10.91 9.76 24.49
C TYR A 2 -10.03 8.68 25.06
N ASP A 3 -9.60 8.83 26.32
CA ASP A 3 -8.95 7.75 27.07
C ASP A 3 -10.03 6.78 27.55
N ILE A 4 -10.12 5.62 26.92
CA ILE A 4 -11.10 4.58 27.27
C ILE A 4 -10.51 3.51 28.19
N GLY A 5 -9.28 3.72 28.71
CA GLY A 5 -8.62 2.84 29.67
C GLY A 5 -8.29 1.43 29.13
N LEU A 6 -8.32 1.21 27.82
CA LEU A 6 -7.99 -0.08 27.21
C LEU A 6 -6.50 -0.17 26.85
N THR A 7 -5.90 -1.31 27.12
CA THR A 7 -4.56 -1.63 26.63
C THR A 7 -4.58 -1.83 25.10
N LYS A 8 -3.41 -1.69 24.47
CA LYS A 8 -3.27 -1.91 23.02
C LYS A 8 -3.71 -3.32 22.59
N ASP A 9 -3.44 -4.34 23.40
CA ASP A 9 -3.84 -5.73 23.12
C ASP A 9 -5.36 -5.91 23.25
N GLN A 10 -6.01 -5.27 24.19
CA GLN A 10 -7.47 -5.25 24.31
C GLN A 10 -8.11 -4.59 23.09
N LEU A 11 -7.57 -3.45 22.64
CA LEU A 11 -8.02 -2.78 21.42
C LEU A 11 -7.85 -3.67 20.18
N ILE A 12 -6.71 -4.35 20.05
CA ILE A 12 -6.46 -5.29 18.93
C ILE A 12 -7.48 -6.44 18.95
N ASN A 13 -7.81 -6.98 20.12
CA ASN A 13 -8.79 -8.06 20.22
C ASN A 13 -10.20 -7.62 19.85
N ILE A 14 -10.64 -6.45 20.32
CA ILE A 14 -11.93 -5.87 19.96
C ILE A 14 -11.99 -5.56 18.45
N SER A 15 -10.93 -5.02 17.90
CA SER A 15 -10.87 -4.60 16.51
C SER A 15 -11.04 -5.72 15.49
N LYS A 16 -10.71 -6.97 15.85
CA LYS A 16 -10.93 -8.15 15.01
C LYS A 16 -12.42 -8.37 14.68
N HIS A 17 -13.32 -7.91 15.56
CA HIS A 17 -14.77 -8.00 15.34
C HIS A 17 -15.30 -6.87 14.45
N VAL A 18 -14.52 -5.79 14.28
CA VAL A 18 -14.89 -4.66 13.41
C VAL A 18 -14.49 -4.94 11.95
N GLY A 19 -13.31 -5.55 11.74
CA GLY A 19 -12.83 -5.90 10.41
C GLY A 19 -11.43 -6.50 10.42
N ALA A 20 -11.12 -7.31 9.42
CA ALA A 20 -9.86 -8.05 9.33
C ALA A 20 -8.63 -7.13 9.31
N ASP A 21 -8.75 -5.94 8.71
CA ASP A 21 -7.63 -5.00 8.54
C ASP A 21 -7.47 -4.03 9.71
N VAL A 22 -8.47 -3.90 10.61
CA VAL A 22 -8.45 -2.93 11.71
C VAL A 22 -7.29 -3.17 12.70
N PRO A 23 -6.94 -4.41 13.07
CA PRO A 23 -5.76 -4.69 13.91
C PRO A 23 -4.45 -4.16 13.36
N PHE A 24 -4.30 -4.16 12.03
CA PHE A 24 -3.12 -3.62 11.35
C PHE A 24 -2.93 -2.13 11.67
N PHE A 25 -3.98 -1.34 11.58
CA PHE A 25 -3.92 0.10 11.85
C PHE A 25 -3.69 0.43 13.33
N ILE A 26 -4.20 -0.39 14.25
CA ILE A 26 -3.96 -0.20 15.69
C ILE A 26 -2.49 -0.45 16.05
N LYS A 27 -1.84 -1.41 15.42
CA LYS A 27 -0.39 -1.64 15.59
C LYS A 27 0.43 -0.47 15.04
N GLY A 28 0.03 0.06 13.87
CA GLY A 28 0.57 1.30 13.32
C GLY A 28 2.06 1.25 12.94
N VAL A 29 2.59 0.07 12.62
CA VAL A 29 3.97 -0.17 12.19
C VAL A 29 3.96 -1.06 10.96
N MET A 30 5.11 -1.19 10.29
CA MET A 30 5.24 -2.16 9.20
C MET A 30 4.99 -3.58 9.71
N GLN A 31 4.17 -4.33 9.02
CA GLN A 31 3.75 -5.66 9.43
C GLN A 31 3.72 -6.61 8.24
N TYR A 32 4.05 -7.86 8.52
CA TYR A 32 3.86 -8.98 7.63
C TYR A 32 2.59 -9.73 8.02
N GLY A 33 1.64 -9.83 7.11
CA GLY A 33 0.38 -10.54 7.30
C GLY A 33 0.40 -11.93 6.65
N LYS A 34 -0.10 -12.95 7.34
CA LYS A 34 -0.31 -14.30 6.81
C LYS A 34 -1.79 -14.68 6.84
N GLY A 35 -2.14 -15.69 6.03
CA GLY A 35 -3.52 -16.19 5.92
C GLY A 35 -4.41 -15.16 5.25
N VAL A 36 -5.54 -14.85 5.86
CA VAL A 36 -6.47 -13.80 5.41
C VAL A 36 -6.09 -12.41 5.94
N GLY A 37 -4.80 -12.17 6.27
CA GLY A 37 -4.33 -10.92 6.84
C GLY A 37 -4.45 -10.81 8.37
N ASN A 38 -4.93 -11.85 9.04
CA ASN A 38 -5.22 -11.84 10.47
C ASN A 38 -4.04 -12.23 11.37
N LYS A 39 -2.99 -12.85 10.83
CA LYS A 39 -1.76 -13.21 11.55
C LYS A 39 -0.68 -12.16 11.26
N LEU A 40 -0.62 -11.13 12.09
CA LEU A 40 0.25 -9.97 11.89
C LEU A 40 1.53 -10.08 12.71
N THR A 41 2.68 -10.01 12.04
CA THR A 41 4.02 -9.93 12.67
C THR A 41 4.61 -8.56 12.38
N SER A 42 4.98 -7.80 13.41
CA SER A 42 5.63 -6.50 13.23
C SER A 42 7.05 -6.67 12.71
N LEU A 43 7.41 -5.84 11.74
CA LEU A 43 8.74 -5.81 11.13
C LEU A 43 9.48 -4.56 11.60
N LYS A 44 10.71 -4.73 12.10
CA LYS A 44 11.60 -3.62 12.49
C LYS A 44 12.39 -3.11 11.29
N ILE A 45 11.67 -2.61 10.28
CA ILE A 45 12.27 -2.13 9.04
C ILE A 45 11.95 -0.65 8.89
N LYS A 46 12.96 0.14 8.54
CA LYS A 46 12.78 1.54 8.11
C LYS A 46 12.73 1.54 6.59
N LEU A 47 11.74 2.21 6.02
CA LEU A 47 11.69 2.53 4.60
C LEU A 47 12.27 3.94 4.43
N PRO A 48 13.49 4.08 3.87
CA PRO A 48 14.13 5.37 3.69
C PRO A 48 13.62 6.04 2.40
N TYR A 49 12.31 6.13 2.26
CA TYR A 49 11.66 6.69 1.08
C TYR A 49 10.67 7.76 1.46
N THR A 50 10.63 8.82 0.64
CA THR A 50 9.49 9.74 0.63
C THR A 50 8.36 9.12 -0.16
N VAL A 51 7.13 9.23 0.34
CA VAL A 51 5.94 8.65 -0.27
C VAL A 51 5.10 9.75 -0.88
N LEU A 52 4.74 9.61 -2.16
CA LEU A 52 3.73 10.43 -2.82
C LEU A 52 2.46 9.60 -3.01
N LEU A 53 1.36 10.05 -2.39
CA LEU A 53 0.03 9.47 -2.56
C LEU A 53 -0.74 10.29 -3.60
N VAL A 54 -1.27 9.64 -4.62
CA VAL A 54 -2.12 10.27 -5.64
C VAL A 54 -3.52 9.66 -5.55
N PHE A 55 -4.51 10.54 -5.36
CA PHE A 55 -5.92 10.17 -5.23
C PHE A 55 -6.65 10.55 -6.53
N PRO A 56 -6.94 9.58 -7.42
CA PRO A 56 -7.71 9.83 -8.63
C PRO A 56 -9.15 10.27 -8.33
N ASN A 57 -9.75 11.04 -9.24
CA ASN A 57 -11.16 11.45 -9.14
C ASN A 57 -12.13 10.32 -9.53
N CYS A 58 -11.80 9.07 -9.18
CA CYS A 58 -12.66 7.92 -9.40
C CYS A 58 -12.67 7.02 -8.15
N THR A 59 -13.77 6.33 -7.95
CA THR A 59 -13.95 5.39 -6.84
C THR A 59 -14.05 3.98 -7.38
N ILE A 60 -13.26 3.06 -6.83
CA ILE A 60 -13.35 1.65 -7.15
C ILE A 60 -14.16 0.94 -6.07
N ASN A 61 -15.19 0.21 -6.48
CA ASN A 61 -15.94 -0.62 -5.55
C ASN A 61 -15.08 -1.83 -5.16
N THR A 62 -14.69 -1.90 -3.89
CA THR A 62 -13.83 -2.95 -3.35
C THR A 62 -14.43 -4.35 -3.56
N ARG A 63 -15.75 -4.52 -3.39
CA ARG A 63 -16.43 -5.81 -3.61
C ARG A 63 -16.32 -6.25 -5.08
N TRP A 64 -16.48 -5.30 -6.01
CA TRP A 64 -16.27 -5.57 -7.44
C TRP A 64 -14.83 -6.01 -7.70
N ALA A 65 -13.84 -5.28 -7.19
CA ALA A 65 -12.43 -5.64 -7.40
C ALA A 65 -12.12 -7.05 -6.90
N TYR A 66 -12.55 -7.41 -5.69
CA TYR A 66 -12.40 -8.78 -5.16
C TYR A 66 -13.13 -9.84 -5.97
N SER A 67 -14.33 -9.57 -6.51
CA SER A 67 -15.05 -10.53 -7.36
C SER A 67 -14.30 -10.85 -8.64
N GLN A 68 -13.58 -9.86 -9.20
CA GLN A 68 -12.79 -10.03 -10.42
C GLN A 68 -11.51 -10.84 -10.16
N VAL A 69 -10.86 -10.63 -9.01
CA VAL A 69 -9.62 -11.33 -8.65
C VAL A 69 -9.89 -12.80 -8.35
N ARG A 70 -10.97 -13.13 -7.62
CA ARG A 70 -11.32 -14.51 -7.27
C ARG A 70 -11.36 -15.49 -8.45
N ASN A 71 -11.75 -15.01 -9.61
CA ASN A 71 -11.87 -15.83 -10.83
C ASN A 71 -10.56 -15.96 -11.61
N LYS A 72 -9.47 -15.29 -11.19
CA LYS A 72 -8.22 -15.18 -11.95
C LYS A 72 -6.96 -15.46 -11.11
N LEU A 73 -7.11 -15.79 -9.83
CA LEU A 73 -5.95 -16.11 -8.99
C LEU A 73 -5.38 -17.46 -9.41
N GLU A 74 -4.27 -17.41 -10.13
CA GLU A 74 -3.33 -18.53 -10.21
C GLU A 74 -2.67 -18.65 -8.84
N ILE A 75 -2.80 -19.81 -8.20
CA ILE A 75 -2.13 -20.07 -6.92
C ILE A 75 -0.62 -20.01 -7.19
N PRO A 76 0.13 -19.08 -6.58
CA PRO A 76 1.57 -19.00 -6.80
C PRO A 76 2.21 -20.34 -6.42
N THR A 77 2.95 -20.93 -7.33
CA THR A 77 3.66 -22.21 -7.11
C THR A 77 4.82 -22.09 -6.12
N LYS A 78 5.25 -20.87 -5.79
CA LYS A 78 6.23 -20.58 -4.73
C LYS A 78 5.75 -19.40 -3.89
N ALA A 79 5.49 -19.65 -2.62
CA ALA A 79 5.27 -18.58 -1.64
C ALA A 79 6.59 -17.83 -1.43
N VAL A 80 6.69 -16.60 -1.90
CA VAL A 80 7.81 -15.71 -1.59
C VAL A 80 7.62 -15.19 -0.17
N ASN A 81 8.59 -15.44 0.72
CA ASN A 81 8.56 -14.85 2.05
C ASN A 81 9.04 -13.39 1.95
N PHE A 82 8.13 -12.46 1.78
CA PHE A 82 8.45 -11.04 1.68
C PHE A 82 9.19 -10.49 2.92
N ALA A 83 9.00 -11.09 4.11
CA ALA A 83 9.73 -10.69 5.30
C ALA A 83 11.25 -10.89 5.15
N ASP A 84 11.67 -11.98 4.49
CA ASP A 84 13.08 -12.26 4.25
C ASP A 84 13.68 -11.35 3.15
N LEU A 85 12.84 -10.78 2.31
CA LEU A 85 13.26 -9.88 1.23
C LEU A 85 13.42 -8.44 1.71
N ILE A 86 12.59 -7.98 2.63
CA ILE A 86 12.58 -6.61 3.13
C ILE A 86 13.79 -6.34 4.07
N GLY A 87 14.32 -7.39 4.74
CA GLY A 87 15.49 -7.30 5.61
C GLY A 87 16.85 -7.21 4.89
N LYS A 88 16.87 -7.11 3.55
CA LYS A 88 18.09 -6.97 2.76
C LYS A 88 18.40 -5.49 2.50
N ASP A 89 19.67 -5.18 2.28
CA ASP A 89 20.17 -3.82 1.96
C ASP A 89 19.50 -3.18 0.73
N ARG A 90 18.89 -4.00 -0.13
CA ARG A 90 18.09 -3.57 -1.28
C ARG A 90 16.73 -4.25 -1.29
N ILE A 91 15.68 -3.46 -1.36
CA ILE A 91 14.31 -3.96 -1.53
C ILE A 91 14.13 -4.36 -3.01
N PRO A 92 13.87 -5.64 -3.30
CA PRO A 92 13.66 -6.11 -4.68
C PRO A 92 12.23 -5.77 -5.13
N PHE A 93 11.98 -4.49 -5.43
CA PHE A 93 10.65 -3.98 -5.78
C PHE A 93 9.97 -4.74 -6.93
N GLN A 94 10.75 -5.34 -7.83
CA GLN A 94 10.25 -6.17 -8.94
C GLN A 94 9.47 -7.41 -8.50
N LEU A 95 9.61 -7.81 -7.22
CA LEU A 95 8.88 -8.95 -6.64
C LEU A 95 7.58 -8.53 -5.94
N PHE A 96 7.32 -7.21 -5.82
CA PHE A 96 6.12 -6.71 -5.20
C PHE A 96 5.09 -6.40 -6.28
N GLU A 97 4.07 -7.23 -6.35
CA GLU A 97 2.95 -7.06 -7.27
C GLU A 97 1.66 -6.85 -6.46
N ASN A 98 0.75 -6.08 -7.03
CA ASN A 98 -0.60 -5.96 -6.52
C ASN A 98 -1.56 -6.65 -7.51
N ASP A 99 -2.17 -7.75 -7.09
CA ASP A 99 -3.05 -8.58 -7.92
C ASP A 99 -4.24 -7.80 -8.52
N PHE A 100 -4.65 -6.71 -7.87
CA PHE A 100 -5.71 -5.84 -8.38
C PHE A 100 -5.27 -5.03 -9.59
N GLU A 101 -3.98 -4.78 -9.78
CA GLU A 101 -3.50 -3.90 -10.85
C GLU A 101 -3.91 -4.40 -12.25
N LYS A 102 -3.83 -5.70 -12.50
CA LYS A 102 -4.20 -6.27 -13.80
C LYS A 102 -5.64 -5.92 -14.17
N ILE A 103 -6.53 -5.96 -13.19
CA ILE A 103 -7.96 -5.75 -13.38
C ILE A 103 -8.30 -4.27 -13.37
N VAL A 104 -7.79 -3.55 -12.37
CA VAL A 104 -8.03 -2.12 -12.22
C VAL A 104 -7.49 -1.34 -13.41
N PHE A 105 -6.28 -1.64 -13.87
CA PHE A 105 -5.65 -0.92 -14.98
C PHE A 105 -6.29 -1.20 -16.34
N SER A 106 -6.96 -2.33 -16.52
CA SER A 106 -7.75 -2.61 -17.72
C SER A 106 -9.07 -1.86 -17.73
N THR A 107 -9.68 -1.67 -16.56
CA THR A 107 -10.99 -1.01 -16.43
C THR A 107 -10.87 0.52 -16.25
N TYR A 108 -9.79 0.96 -15.60
CA TYR A 108 -9.50 2.36 -15.26
C TYR A 108 -8.09 2.74 -15.78
N PRO A 109 -7.93 2.96 -17.10
CA PRO A 109 -6.61 3.24 -17.70
C PRO A 109 -5.96 4.51 -17.15
N GLU A 110 -6.76 5.47 -16.66
CA GLU A 110 -6.27 6.68 -15.99
C GLU A 110 -5.46 6.37 -14.73
N ILE A 111 -5.81 5.32 -13.99
CA ILE A 111 -5.05 4.89 -12.79
C ILE A 111 -3.70 4.29 -13.21
N ARG A 112 -3.67 3.52 -14.30
CA ARG A 112 -2.42 3.02 -14.87
C ARG A 112 -1.49 4.16 -15.30
N LEU A 113 -2.05 5.20 -15.90
CA LEU A 113 -1.27 6.38 -16.31
C LEU A 113 -0.63 7.09 -15.11
N ILE A 114 -1.32 7.17 -13.96
CA ILE A 114 -0.74 7.72 -12.73
C ILE A 114 0.49 6.92 -12.32
N LYS A 115 0.40 5.58 -12.24
CA LYS A 115 1.56 4.72 -11.93
C LYS A 115 2.72 4.95 -12.91
N SER A 116 2.44 4.99 -14.21
CA SER A 116 3.46 5.23 -15.23
C SER A 116 4.11 6.61 -15.07
N LYS A 117 3.34 7.66 -14.79
CA LYS A 117 3.89 8.99 -14.52
C LYS A 117 4.82 9.00 -13.31
N LEU A 118 4.42 8.38 -12.20
CA LEU A 118 5.27 8.28 -11.00
C LEU A 118 6.61 7.62 -11.31
N LEU A 119 6.60 6.49 -12.03
CA LEU A 119 7.83 5.77 -12.42
C LEU A 119 8.71 6.60 -13.37
N ASN A 120 8.14 7.33 -14.32
CA ASN A 120 8.85 8.20 -15.25
C ASN A 120 9.46 9.43 -14.55
N TYR A 121 8.97 9.79 -13.36
CA TYR A 121 9.49 10.87 -12.52
C TYR A 121 10.27 10.35 -11.31
N ASN A 122 11.12 9.36 -11.55
CA ASN A 122 12.12 8.83 -10.61
C ASN A 122 11.55 8.07 -9.39
N ALA A 123 10.26 7.71 -9.36
CA ALA A 123 9.81 6.80 -8.31
C ALA A 123 10.55 5.45 -8.42
N ARG A 124 11.16 5.02 -7.34
CA ARG A 124 11.82 3.69 -7.25
C ARG A 124 10.83 2.54 -7.34
N PHE A 125 9.62 2.82 -6.92
CA PHE A 125 8.50 1.89 -6.98
C PHE A 125 7.20 2.68 -7.01
N ALA A 126 6.21 2.20 -7.73
CA ALA A 126 4.85 2.72 -7.68
C ALA A 126 3.86 1.57 -7.78
N SER A 127 2.77 1.66 -7.02
CA SER A 127 1.74 0.63 -7.01
C SER A 127 0.38 1.19 -6.61
N LEU A 128 -0.65 0.43 -6.94
CA LEU A 128 -1.99 0.65 -6.44
C LEU A 128 -2.04 0.34 -4.94
N SER A 129 -2.75 1.13 -4.16
CA SER A 129 -2.97 0.87 -2.73
C SER A 129 -4.21 0.00 -2.54
N GLY A 130 -4.01 -1.25 -2.10
CA GLY A 130 -5.11 -2.21 -1.94
C GLY A 130 -5.87 -2.43 -3.25
N SER A 131 -7.20 -2.34 -3.21
CA SER A 131 -8.07 -2.40 -4.40
C SER A 131 -8.17 -1.06 -5.17
N GLY A 132 -7.46 -0.03 -4.73
CA GLY A 132 -7.46 1.32 -5.32
C GLY A 132 -8.56 2.22 -4.72
N SER A 133 -8.79 3.40 -5.29
CA SER A 133 -8.18 3.98 -6.51
C SER A 133 -6.82 4.66 -6.27
N THR A 134 -6.42 4.86 -5.00
CA THR A 134 -5.15 5.53 -4.65
C THR A 134 -3.96 4.79 -5.24
N VAL A 135 -3.04 5.54 -5.85
CA VAL A 135 -1.73 5.06 -6.29
C VAL A 135 -0.66 5.74 -5.45
N PHE A 136 0.38 5.01 -5.08
CA PHE A 136 1.52 5.60 -4.37
C PHE A 136 2.82 5.38 -5.11
N GLY A 137 3.74 6.33 -4.94
CA GLY A 137 5.12 6.24 -5.40
C GLY A 137 6.10 6.37 -4.24
N LEU A 138 7.20 5.61 -4.29
CA LEU A 138 8.31 5.69 -3.35
C LEU A 138 9.50 6.39 -4.03
N PHE A 139 10.00 7.45 -3.41
CA PHE A 139 11.08 8.27 -3.93
C PHE A 139 12.29 8.24 -2.98
N ASN A 140 13.51 8.29 -3.54
CA ASN A 140 14.72 8.34 -2.73
C ASN A 140 14.83 9.66 -1.96
N ASP A 141 14.31 10.75 -2.53
CA ASP A 141 14.34 12.08 -1.93
C ASP A 141 13.01 12.82 -2.13
N GLU A 142 12.84 13.90 -1.38
CA GLU A 142 11.63 14.71 -1.39
C GLU A 142 11.55 15.65 -2.61
N ALA A 143 12.68 16.00 -3.21
CA ALA A 143 12.69 16.89 -4.38
C ALA A 143 12.08 16.20 -5.60
N ASP A 144 12.42 14.93 -5.84
CA ASP A 144 11.79 14.10 -6.88
C ASP A 144 10.30 13.91 -6.62
N ALA A 145 9.92 13.64 -5.36
CA ALA A 145 8.51 13.50 -4.99
C ALA A 145 7.72 14.79 -5.23
N THR A 146 8.32 15.95 -4.90
CA THR A 146 7.71 17.28 -5.12
C THR A 146 7.55 17.57 -6.61
N SER A 147 8.56 17.27 -7.40
CA SER A 147 8.50 17.44 -8.86
C SER A 147 7.40 16.57 -9.48
N ALA A 148 7.29 15.32 -9.01
CA ALA A 148 6.22 14.42 -9.43
C ALA A 148 4.83 14.90 -8.97
N GLN A 149 4.70 15.47 -7.77
CA GLN A 149 3.43 15.98 -7.24
C GLN A 149 2.83 17.07 -8.13
N LEU A 150 3.65 17.94 -8.69
CA LEU A 150 3.19 19.02 -9.57
C LEU A 150 2.43 18.52 -10.81
N LEU A 151 2.72 17.31 -11.28
CA LEU A 151 2.02 16.71 -12.43
C LEU A 151 0.55 16.38 -12.16
N PHE A 152 0.16 16.34 -10.89
CA PHE A 152 -1.17 15.92 -10.48
C PHE A 152 -2.01 17.06 -9.89
N SER A 153 -1.42 18.24 -9.66
CA SER A 153 -2.05 19.38 -8.95
C SER A 153 -3.36 19.86 -9.57
N GLU A 154 -3.55 19.71 -10.88
CA GLU A 154 -4.76 20.14 -11.59
C GLU A 154 -5.84 19.06 -11.72
N SER A 155 -5.46 17.79 -11.70
CA SER A 155 -6.35 16.68 -12.04
C SER A 155 -6.66 15.73 -10.89
N ASN A 156 -5.77 15.68 -9.88
CA ASN A 156 -5.87 14.76 -8.77
C ASN A 156 -5.37 15.39 -7.47
N LYS A 157 -5.92 14.95 -6.33
CA LYS A 157 -5.29 15.29 -5.06
C LYS A 157 -4.01 14.48 -4.89
N ALA A 158 -2.89 15.13 -4.59
CA ALA A 158 -1.60 14.48 -4.37
C ALA A 158 -0.97 14.97 -3.06
N ILE A 159 -0.49 14.04 -2.22
CA ILE A 159 0.04 14.33 -0.87
C ILE A 159 1.38 13.63 -0.69
N ILE A 160 2.41 14.40 -0.33
CA ILE A 160 3.71 13.87 0.11
C ILE A 160 3.62 13.53 1.60
N THR A 161 4.18 12.39 1.98
CA THR A 161 4.23 11.91 3.36
C THR A 161 5.46 11.04 3.59
N GLN A 162 5.68 10.65 4.85
CA GLN A 162 6.76 9.76 5.24
C GLN A 162 6.19 8.46 5.83
N PRO A 163 6.88 7.32 5.66
CA PRO A 163 6.49 6.08 6.33
C PRO A 163 6.47 6.26 7.85
N LEU A 164 5.48 5.65 8.50
CA LEU A 164 5.44 5.63 9.96
C LEU A 164 6.63 4.85 10.50
N SER A 165 7.45 5.52 11.33
CA SER A 165 8.53 4.88 12.07
C SER A 165 8.06 4.38 13.43
N ILE A 166 8.65 3.27 13.89
CA ILE A 166 8.48 2.82 15.28
C ILE A 166 9.12 3.89 16.18
N ARG A 167 8.32 4.47 17.05
CA ARG A 167 8.82 5.28 18.17
C ARG A 167 9.24 4.40 19.31
#